data_aa71f2cb088945d3c60a1d6a45c22ca4
#
_entry.id   aa71f2cb088945d3c60a1d6a45c22ca4
#
_cell.length_a   1.000
_cell.length_b   1.000
_cell.length_c   1.000
_cell.angle_alpha   90.00
_cell.angle_beta   90.00
_cell.angle_gamma   90.00
#
_symmetry.space_group_name_H-M   'P 1'
#
loop_
_entity.id
_entity.type
_entity.pdbx_description
1 polymer ?
#
loop_
_entity_poly.entity_id
_entity_poly.type
_entity_poly.pdbx_seq_one_letter_code
_entity_poly.pdbx_strand_id
1 'polypeptide(L)'
;VTINRPAYLITLLAAATLSLLAACGGSSHGDPSSAPRIAATINGEVKAVDRLGMRSYFAIPYAAAPVGELRWTAPAPPQKWTSRLEKTASAAPCLQTSNSPFRLQGDSEDCLYLDVHAPTGQGPFPVMVNLHGGNFVTGGTVQYADPSPLVSKGVMVVNVAYRLGAMGFLAHPALAKDGAAGNYGIMDQQAALKWVQENIAYFGGDKNNVTLFGESAGGFSVMVHLAAPGSKGLFHKAIVQSGNYGNDRQLPAAQMGGVSSTVVDNAIKAAKAAGVGGIACEAGAVTAACLRGLPDAVVRKQLADAISAALANPVPSVDGKVLAKFVKASFAAGENNKVPLIDGTNQNEYALYVAISEAGRRAAASPPNVDPADKSFALPAVAYAPTIGALTAGSGVNRADLVTTWYPLVNYGADAALQPSLAEAALATDLGFSCPALRTVQRVAAQNTPVWMYEFRDQTAIPSVGIANGKYYLSFPQGAAHSYDLQYLYKLQDLGNEERRQLQAAMSRYWSNFARTGDPNKGDSVVAAWPAFTGPDQVLGLDVASGGGVKALATFEADHKCKAPWSVVSF
;
A
#
# COMPACT_ATOMS: atom_id res chain seq x y z
N VAL A 1 -23.03 -1.39 85.51
CA VAL A 1 -22.94 -2.77 86.03
C VAL A 1 -21.89 -3.43 85.12
N THR A 2 -20.69 -3.35 85.48
CA THR A 2 -19.68 -4.24 86.14
C THR A 2 -19.52 -5.64 85.53
N ILE A 3 -18.23 -5.89 85.15
CA ILE A 3 -17.41 -7.10 85.42
C ILE A 3 -17.56 -8.20 84.32
N ASN A 4 -16.56 -8.87 83.74
CA ASN A 4 -15.19 -9.20 84.14
C ASN A 4 -14.44 -9.80 82.91
N ARG A 5 -13.12 -9.65 82.89
CA ARG A 5 -12.19 -10.50 82.14
C ARG A 5 -11.94 -11.81 82.88
N PRO A 6 -11.41 -12.88 82.22
CA PRO A 6 -10.00 -13.12 82.45
C PRO A 6 -9.14 -13.50 81.21
N ALA A 7 -7.86 -13.31 81.42
CA ALA A 7 -6.74 -13.70 80.59
C ALA A 7 -6.29 -15.15 80.86
N TYR A 8 -5.74 -15.85 79.90
CA TYR A 8 -4.72 -16.90 80.00
C TYR A 8 -3.79 -16.82 78.79
N LEU A 9 -2.62 -16.49 78.99
CA LEU A 9 -1.28 -17.11 79.14
C LEU A 9 -0.89 -18.09 78.01
N ILE A 10 0.01 -17.61 77.16
CA ILE A 10 1.35 -18.06 76.69
C ILE A 10 1.55 -19.56 76.46
N THR A 11 1.95 -19.91 75.22
CA THR A 11 3.10 -20.83 75.05
C THR A 11 3.79 -20.50 73.71
N LEU A 12 5.08 -20.08 73.75
CA LEU A 12 6.04 -19.98 72.72
C LEU A 12 6.44 -21.38 72.21
N LEU A 13 6.30 -21.65 70.91
CA LEU A 13 7.10 -22.67 70.26
C LEU A 13 7.83 -22.01 69.04
N ALA A 14 9.14 -21.92 69.20
CA ALA A 14 10.05 -21.56 68.14
C ALA A 14 10.17 -22.76 67.19
N ALA A 15 9.78 -22.57 65.92
CA ALA A 15 10.13 -23.45 64.83
C ALA A 15 11.02 -22.66 63.84
N ALA A 16 12.29 -23.02 63.84
CA ALA A 16 13.24 -22.54 62.85
C ALA A 16 12.88 -23.14 61.47
N THR A 17 12.44 -22.30 60.53
CA THR A 17 12.34 -22.69 59.13
C THR A 17 13.53 -22.13 58.36
N LEU A 18 14.35 -23.05 57.85
CA LEU A 18 15.42 -22.80 56.87
C LEU A 18 14.83 -22.08 55.66
N SER A 19 15.28 -20.86 55.41
CA SER A 19 15.03 -20.15 54.16
C SER A 19 15.98 -20.68 53.08
N LEU A 20 15.51 -21.57 52.20
CA LEU A 20 16.13 -21.83 50.91
C LEU A 20 15.96 -20.60 50.05
N LEU A 21 17.01 -19.84 49.86
CA LEU A 21 17.13 -18.85 48.78
C LEU A 21 17.23 -19.62 47.45
N ALA A 22 16.10 -19.86 46.81
CA ALA A 22 16.08 -20.15 45.38
C ALA A 22 16.32 -18.84 44.63
N ALA A 23 17.54 -18.64 44.17
CA ALA A 23 17.86 -17.61 43.18
C ALA A 23 17.23 -18.01 41.85
N CYS A 24 15.94 -17.73 41.66
CA CYS A 24 15.33 -17.67 40.36
C CYS A 24 15.83 -16.40 39.69
N GLY A 25 16.75 -16.54 38.72
CA GLY A 25 17.04 -15.51 37.75
C GLY A 25 15.75 -15.13 37.04
N GLY A 26 15.17 -14.02 37.45
CA GLY A 26 13.99 -13.44 36.80
C GLY A 26 14.36 -12.92 35.43
N SER A 27 14.18 -13.74 34.40
CA SER A 27 13.91 -13.23 33.08
C SER A 27 12.61 -12.45 33.22
N SER A 28 12.69 -11.12 33.20
CA SER A 28 11.53 -10.24 33.10
C SER A 28 10.88 -10.48 31.74
N HIS A 29 10.06 -11.52 31.65
CA HIS A 29 9.07 -11.60 30.61
C HIS A 29 8.09 -10.47 30.93
N GLY A 30 8.20 -9.33 30.22
CA GLY A 30 7.24 -8.25 30.32
C GLY A 30 5.84 -8.82 30.09
N ASP A 31 4.88 -8.28 30.83
CA ASP A 31 3.47 -8.58 30.64
C ASP A 31 3.14 -8.58 29.13
N PRO A 32 2.71 -9.72 28.53
CA PRO A 32 2.41 -9.79 27.11
C PRO A 32 1.27 -8.85 26.68
N SER A 33 0.65 -8.15 27.60
CA SER A 33 -0.46 -7.21 27.38
C SER A 33 -0.05 -5.79 27.02
N SER A 34 1.23 -5.42 27.01
CA SER A 34 1.69 -4.08 26.65
C SER A 34 2.86 -4.12 25.64
N ALA A 35 2.98 -3.09 24.78
CA ALA A 35 4.14 -2.96 23.92
C ALA A 35 5.40 -2.74 24.78
N PRO A 36 6.41 -3.64 24.78
CA PRO A 36 7.58 -3.52 25.62
C PRO A 36 8.57 -2.49 25.05
N ARG A 37 9.48 -1.95 25.89
CA ARG A 37 10.59 -1.14 25.38
C ARG A 37 11.64 -1.97 24.63
N ILE A 38 11.71 -3.26 24.93
CA ILE A 38 12.57 -4.24 24.26
C ILE A 38 11.69 -5.45 23.93
N ALA A 39 11.50 -5.70 22.64
CA ALA A 39 10.80 -6.86 22.13
C ALA A 39 11.80 -8.00 21.88
N ALA A 40 11.59 -9.15 22.54
CA ALA A 40 12.44 -10.34 22.39
C ALA A 40 11.85 -11.26 21.31
N THR A 41 12.10 -10.97 20.05
CA THR A 41 11.62 -11.75 18.90
C THR A 41 12.31 -13.12 18.78
N ILE A 42 11.79 -14.00 17.94
CA ILE A 42 12.43 -15.30 17.65
C ILE A 42 13.82 -15.16 17.01
N ASN A 43 14.13 -13.99 16.44
CA ASN A 43 15.40 -13.71 15.76
C ASN A 43 16.39 -12.92 16.62
N GLY A 44 15.94 -12.24 17.68
CA GLY A 44 16.77 -11.42 18.57
C GLY A 44 16.00 -10.25 19.16
N GLU A 45 16.64 -9.45 20.01
CA GLU A 45 16.03 -8.32 20.68
C GLU A 45 15.96 -7.07 19.79
N VAL A 46 14.87 -6.32 19.90
CA VAL A 46 14.64 -5.03 19.22
C VAL A 46 14.23 -3.98 20.24
N LYS A 47 14.91 -2.84 20.27
CA LYS A 47 14.62 -1.72 21.17
C LYS A 47 13.68 -0.71 20.51
N ALA A 48 12.69 -0.29 21.26
CA ALA A 48 11.78 0.77 20.86
C ALA A 48 12.40 2.17 20.97
N VAL A 49 11.91 3.07 20.14
CA VAL A 49 12.02 4.51 20.29
C VAL A 49 10.65 5.06 20.69
N ASP A 50 10.56 5.67 21.87
CA ASP A 50 9.33 6.36 22.29
C ASP A 50 9.25 7.72 21.61
N ARG A 51 8.24 7.93 20.76
CA ARG A 51 8.01 9.19 20.06
C ARG A 51 6.53 9.39 19.73
N LEU A 52 6.07 10.61 19.68
CA LEU A 52 4.71 10.97 19.24
C LEU A 52 3.60 10.17 19.95
N GLY A 53 3.81 9.82 21.24
CA GLY A 53 2.85 9.05 22.03
C GLY A 53 2.78 7.56 21.66
N MET A 54 3.72 7.04 20.89
CA MET A 54 3.79 5.62 20.48
C MET A 54 5.19 5.05 20.69
N ARG A 55 5.30 3.73 20.70
CA ARG A 55 6.55 2.97 20.63
C ARG A 55 6.81 2.50 19.22
N SER A 56 7.91 2.95 18.66
CA SER A 56 8.30 2.61 17.29
C SER A 56 9.56 1.75 17.30
N TYR A 57 9.53 0.66 16.56
CA TYR A 57 10.64 -0.27 16.35
C TYR A 57 10.96 -0.26 14.87
N PHE A 58 12.19 0.11 14.53
CA PHE A 58 12.57 0.41 13.14
C PHE A 58 13.50 -0.64 12.55
N ALA A 59 13.45 -0.76 11.24
CA ALA A 59 14.39 -1.53 10.42
C ALA A 59 14.59 -2.97 10.93
N ILE A 60 13.48 -3.68 11.20
CA ILE A 60 13.50 -5.07 11.65
C ILE A 60 13.56 -5.96 10.40
N PRO A 61 14.60 -6.79 10.23
CA PRO A 61 14.68 -7.68 9.08
C PRO A 61 13.64 -8.81 9.23
N TYR A 62 12.75 -8.96 8.25
CA TYR A 62 11.80 -10.07 8.19
C TYR A 62 12.27 -11.17 7.23
N ALA A 63 13.27 -10.87 6.39
CA ALA A 63 13.93 -11.81 5.49
C ALA A 63 15.41 -11.45 5.35
N ALA A 64 16.21 -12.39 4.82
CA ALA A 64 17.59 -12.14 4.45
C ALA A 64 17.67 -11.13 3.29
N ALA A 65 18.76 -10.35 3.25
CA ALA A 65 19.00 -9.41 2.16
C ALA A 65 18.98 -10.14 0.80
N PRO A 66 18.15 -9.71 -0.18
CA PRO A 66 18.01 -10.38 -1.47
C PRO A 66 19.12 -9.97 -2.45
N VAL A 67 20.37 -10.16 -2.05
CA VAL A 67 21.58 -9.78 -2.79
C VAL A 67 22.33 -10.99 -3.34
N GLY A 68 23.12 -10.82 -4.39
CA GLY A 68 23.94 -11.89 -4.98
C GLY A 68 23.08 -13.09 -5.38
N GLU A 69 23.41 -14.28 -4.86
CA GLU A 69 22.67 -15.52 -5.18
C GLU A 69 21.20 -15.50 -4.71
N LEU A 70 20.83 -14.61 -3.79
CA LEU A 70 19.44 -14.43 -3.35
C LEU A 70 18.63 -13.47 -4.23
N ARG A 71 19.25 -12.78 -5.20
CA ARG A 71 18.51 -11.99 -6.20
C ARG A 71 17.53 -12.88 -6.95
N TRP A 72 16.30 -12.39 -7.13
CA TRP A 72 15.24 -13.12 -7.86
C TRP A 72 15.02 -14.55 -7.36
N THR A 73 15.11 -14.73 -6.04
CA THR A 73 14.65 -15.96 -5.34
C THR A 73 13.51 -15.62 -4.40
N ALA A 74 12.83 -16.66 -3.90
CA ALA A 74 11.92 -16.50 -2.76
C ALA A 74 12.70 -15.90 -1.56
N PRO A 75 12.05 -15.06 -0.72
CA PRO A 75 12.71 -14.52 0.46
C PRO A 75 13.16 -15.64 1.40
N ALA A 76 14.43 -15.62 1.80
CA ALA A 76 14.99 -16.54 2.77
C ALA A 76 14.80 -16.01 4.20
N PRO A 77 14.73 -16.86 5.23
CA PRO A 77 14.64 -16.40 6.62
C PRO A 77 15.79 -15.48 7.00
N PRO A 78 15.56 -14.44 7.82
CA PRO A 78 16.61 -13.57 8.29
C PRO A 78 17.56 -14.31 9.23
N GLN A 79 18.81 -13.90 9.27
CA GLN A 79 19.77 -14.41 10.25
C GLN A 79 19.35 -13.94 11.65
N LYS A 80 19.59 -14.79 12.67
CA LYS A 80 19.46 -14.40 14.06
C LYS A 80 20.56 -13.44 14.44
N TRP A 81 20.21 -12.44 15.24
CA TRP A 81 21.17 -11.48 15.78
C TRP A 81 21.31 -11.63 17.29
N THR A 82 22.52 -11.49 17.79
CA THR A 82 22.87 -11.57 19.21
C THR A 82 22.94 -10.21 19.89
N SER A 83 23.29 -9.18 19.13
CA SER A 83 23.30 -7.79 19.60
C SER A 83 21.91 -7.19 19.41
N ARG A 84 21.40 -6.49 20.41
CA ARG A 84 20.10 -5.81 20.32
C ARG A 84 20.07 -4.83 19.14
N LEU A 85 19.00 -4.86 18.34
CA LEU A 85 18.76 -3.85 17.31
C LEU A 85 18.26 -2.56 17.97
N GLU A 86 19.00 -1.48 17.78
CA GLU A 86 18.70 -0.13 18.32
C GLU A 86 18.61 0.88 17.17
N LYS A 87 17.74 0.62 16.21
CA LYS A 87 17.48 1.50 15.07
C LYS A 87 16.50 2.61 15.44
N THR A 88 16.73 3.81 14.93
CA THR A 88 15.94 5.01 15.23
C THR A 88 15.16 5.55 14.02
N ALA A 89 15.30 4.91 12.87
CA ALA A 89 14.64 5.24 11.61
C ALA A 89 14.44 3.99 10.76
N SER A 90 13.53 4.06 9.81
CA SER A 90 13.28 3.03 8.80
C SER A 90 14.55 2.67 8.03
N ALA A 91 14.60 1.45 7.52
CA ALA A 91 15.67 1.01 6.62
C ALA A 91 15.62 1.74 5.27
N ALA A 92 16.68 1.56 4.47
CA ALA A 92 16.70 2.00 3.08
C ALA A 92 15.51 1.41 2.31
N PRO A 93 14.84 2.20 1.45
CA PRO A 93 13.82 1.65 0.57
C PRO A 93 14.42 0.66 -0.43
N CYS A 94 13.60 -0.26 -0.96
CA CYS A 94 14.05 -1.16 -2.02
C CYS A 94 14.39 -0.39 -3.30
N LEU A 95 15.21 -1.00 -4.18
CA LEU A 95 15.62 -0.39 -5.44
C LEU A 95 14.43 0.12 -6.24
N GLN A 96 14.52 1.34 -6.73
CA GLN A 96 13.45 2.07 -7.41
C GLN A 96 13.86 2.48 -8.83
N THR A 97 12.88 2.75 -9.68
CA THR A 97 13.15 3.31 -11.00
C THR A 97 13.67 4.75 -10.88
N SER A 98 14.68 5.09 -11.69
CA SER A 98 15.35 6.39 -11.59
C SER A 98 14.47 7.56 -12.05
N ASN A 99 13.51 7.32 -12.93
CA ASN A 99 12.70 8.35 -13.58
C ASN A 99 11.38 8.66 -12.89
N SER A 100 11.09 8.07 -11.73
CA SER A 100 9.86 8.36 -11.00
C SER A 100 9.98 9.66 -10.19
N PRO A 101 9.00 10.58 -10.28
CA PRO A 101 8.99 11.78 -9.43
C PRO A 101 8.81 11.47 -7.94
N PHE A 102 8.39 10.25 -7.60
CA PHE A 102 8.18 9.76 -6.23
C PHE A 102 9.33 8.88 -5.73
N ARG A 103 10.44 8.82 -6.46
CA ARG A 103 11.59 8.03 -6.05
C ARG A 103 12.17 8.52 -4.73
N LEU A 104 12.33 7.59 -3.80
CA LEU A 104 13.02 7.82 -2.54
C LEU A 104 14.53 7.66 -2.73
N GLN A 105 15.31 8.54 -2.12
CA GLN A 105 16.75 8.48 -2.22
C GLN A 105 17.34 7.44 -1.26
N GLY A 106 18.56 6.96 -1.54
CA GLY A 106 19.27 6.02 -0.69
C GLY A 106 18.73 4.58 -0.77
N ASP A 107 18.06 4.23 -1.87
CA ASP A 107 17.53 2.88 -2.13
C ASP A 107 18.64 1.80 -2.17
N SER A 108 18.29 0.59 -1.74
CA SER A 108 19.21 -0.55 -1.60
C SER A 108 18.55 -1.86 -2.06
N GLU A 109 19.35 -2.86 -2.43
CA GLU A 109 18.87 -4.24 -2.56
C GLU A 109 18.64 -4.87 -1.18
N ASP A 110 19.47 -4.52 -0.18
CA ASP A 110 19.24 -4.90 1.22
C ASP A 110 18.15 -4.02 1.81
N CYS A 111 16.89 -4.47 1.67
CA CYS A 111 15.71 -3.66 1.95
C CYS A 111 14.52 -4.41 2.56
N LEU A 112 14.64 -5.72 2.81
CA LEU A 112 13.52 -6.53 3.32
C LEU A 112 13.33 -6.36 4.83
N TYR A 113 12.90 -5.15 5.19
CA TYR A 113 12.69 -4.71 6.56
C TYR A 113 11.24 -4.24 6.76
N LEU A 114 10.82 -4.25 8.01
CA LEU A 114 9.55 -3.65 8.44
C LEU A 114 9.76 -2.77 9.67
N ASP A 115 8.80 -1.87 9.89
CA ASP A 115 8.72 -1.05 11.09
C ASP A 115 7.44 -1.39 11.85
N VAL A 116 7.50 -1.42 13.19
CA VAL A 116 6.34 -1.65 14.05
C VAL A 116 6.10 -0.40 14.89
N HIS A 117 4.87 0.12 14.87
CA HIS A 117 4.43 1.27 15.64
C HIS A 117 3.27 0.85 16.56
N ALA A 118 3.52 0.84 17.85
CA ALA A 118 2.59 0.34 18.85
C ALA A 118 2.08 1.44 19.77
N PRO A 119 0.82 1.39 20.23
CA PRO A 119 0.36 2.21 21.34
C PRO A 119 1.18 1.96 22.61
N THR A 120 1.23 2.95 23.51
CA THR A 120 1.93 2.82 24.79
C THR A 120 1.07 2.18 25.90
N GLY A 121 -0.22 1.93 25.64
CA GLY A 121 -1.18 1.35 26.59
C GLY A 121 -1.05 -0.17 26.76
N GLN A 122 -2.08 -0.77 27.34
CA GLN A 122 -2.19 -2.23 27.46
C GLN A 122 -2.81 -2.84 26.20
N GLY A 123 -2.18 -3.91 25.68
CA GLY A 123 -2.67 -4.76 24.60
C GLY A 123 -3.50 -5.95 25.09
N PRO A 124 -3.70 -6.99 24.28
CA PRO A 124 -3.13 -7.09 22.94
C PRO A 124 -3.81 -6.14 21.95
N PHE A 125 -3.01 -5.46 21.10
CA PHE A 125 -3.51 -4.48 20.14
C PHE A 125 -3.91 -5.14 18.82
N PRO A 126 -5.04 -4.73 18.19
CA PRO A 126 -5.31 -5.06 16.79
C PRO A 126 -4.15 -4.58 15.91
N VAL A 127 -3.76 -5.39 14.93
CA VAL A 127 -2.61 -5.14 14.08
C VAL A 127 -3.09 -4.73 12.69
N MET A 128 -2.56 -3.63 12.17
CA MET A 128 -2.77 -3.17 10.80
C MET A 128 -1.45 -3.26 10.04
N VAL A 129 -1.38 -4.14 9.04
CA VAL A 129 -0.18 -4.33 8.20
C VAL A 129 -0.34 -3.53 6.92
N ASN A 130 0.50 -2.51 6.75
CA ASN A 130 0.49 -1.61 5.61
C ASN A 130 1.44 -2.10 4.51
N LEU A 131 0.91 -2.21 3.29
CA LEU A 131 1.66 -2.37 2.06
C LEU A 131 1.66 -1.04 1.31
N HIS A 132 2.84 -0.45 1.11
CA HIS A 132 2.94 0.86 0.49
C HIS A 132 2.61 0.85 -1.00
N GLY A 133 2.15 2.00 -1.51
CA GLY A 133 1.93 2.27 -2.93
C GLY A 133 3.22 2.55 -3.71
N GLY A 134 3.06 3.18 -4.88
CA GLY A 134 4.17 3.57 -5.74
C GLY A 134 4.29 2.73 -7.01
N ASN A 135 3.16 2.21 -7.51
CA ASN A 135 3.04 1.51 -8.79
C ASN A 135 4.00 0.31 -8.95
N PHE A 136 4.38 -0.34 -7.84
CA PHE A 136 5.39 -1.41 -7.74
C PHE A 136 6.80 -1.00 -8.19
N VAL A 137 7.10 0.26 -8.38
CA VAL A 137 8.40 0.77 -8.86
C VAL A 137 9.06 1.76 -7.92
N THR A 138 8.30 2.33 -6.98
CA THR A 138 8.77 3.27 -5.95
C THR A 138 8.08 3.01 -4.62
N GLY A 139 8.47 3.75 -3.58
CA GLY A 139 7.88 3.69 -2.26
C GLY A 139 8.76 2.99 -1.22
N GLY A 140 8.33 3.03 0.03
CA GLY A 140 9.04 2.42 1.16
C GLY A 140 8.44 2.82 2.50
N THR A 141 8.88 2.15 3.57
CA THR A 141 8.36 2.36 4.93
C THR A 141 8.59 3.79 5.45
N VAL A 142 9.64 4.46 4.98
CA VAL A 142 10.01 5.81 5.41
C VAL A 142 8.90 6.85 5.14
N GLN A 143 8.09 6.66 4.11
CA GLN A 143 6.96 7.55 3.80
C GLN A 143 5.83 7.43 4.85
N TYR A 144 5.73 6.30 5.53
CA TYR A 144 4.68 5.97 6.48
C TYR A 144 5.19 5.93 7.94
N ALA A 145 6.31 6.60 8.21
CA ALA A 145 6.99 6.54 9.49
C ALA A 145 6.22 7.22 10.66
N ASP A 146 5.17 7.98 10.37
CA ASP A 146 4.30 8.57 11.40
C ASP A 146 2.82 8.16 11.22
N PRO A 147 2.43 6.95 11.67
CA PRO A 147 1.04 6.49 11.71
C PRO A 147 0.30 6.95 12.98
N SER A 148 0.73 8.03 13.65
CA SER A 148 0.13 8.49 14.92
C SER A 148 -1.39 8.71 14.85
N PRO A 149 -2.02 9.13 13.72
CA PRO A 149 -3.46 9.21 13.64
C PRO A 149 -4.17 7.87 13.91
N LEU A 150 -3.62 6.76 13.40
CA LEU A 150 -4.14 5.41 13.63
C LEU A 150 -3.71 4.86 14.99
N VAL A 151 -2.43 4.96 15.34
CA VAL A 151 -1.90 4.40 16.59
C VAL A 151 -2.55 5.03 17.83
N SER A 152 -2.88 6.33 17.78
CA SER A 152 -3.62 7.02 18.85
C SER A 152 -5.03 6.47 19.09
N LYS A 153 -5.57 5.68 18.15
CA LYS A 153 -6.84 4.97 18.29
C LYS A 153 -6.71 3.56 18.84
N GLY A 154 -5.54 3.19 19.35
CA GLY A 154 -5.30 1.91 20.00
C GLY A 154 -5.09 0.74 19.03
N VAL A 155 -4.63 0.99 17.81
CA VAL A 155 -4.20 -0.05 16.86
C VAL A 155 -2.70 0.00 16.65
N MET A 156 -2.08 -1.15 16.45
CA MET A 156 -0.67 -1.27 16.07
C MET A 156 -0.56 -1.20 14.54
N VAL A 157 0.42 -0.45 14.01
CA VAL A 157 0.69 -0.36 12.57
C VAL A 157 2.03 -0.99 12.27
N VAL A 158 2.07 -1.85 11.26
CA VAL A 158 3.29 -2.48 10.73
C VAL A 158 3.46 -2.03 9.28
N ASN A 159 4.52 -1.26 9.00
CA ASN A 159 4.85 -0.83 7.64
C ASN A 159 5.86 -1.80 7.02
N VAL A 160 5.60 -2.33 5.83
CA VAL A 160 6.39 -3.36 5.17
C VAL A 160 7.05 -2.82 3.92
N ALA A 161 8.38 -2.92 3.80
CA ALA A 161 9.09 -2.76 2.54
C ALA A 161 9.12 -4.10 1.79
N TYR A 162 9.09 -4.06 0.45
CA TYR A 162 9.13 -5.24 -0.42
C TYR A 162 9.81 -4.90 -1.73
N ARG A 163 10.39 -5.89 -2.42
CA ARG A 163 11.10 -5.67 -3.68
C ARG A 163 10.18 -5.09 -4.75
N LEU A 164 10.73 -4.14 -5.49
CA LEU A 164 10.04 -3.31 -6.48
C LEU A 164 10.65 -3.49 -7.87
N GLY A 165 9.97 -2.99 -8.90
CA GLY A 165 10.46 -2.93 -10.26
C GLY A 165 10.95 -4.27 -10.77
N ALA A 166 12.07 -4.26 -11.47
CA ALA A 166 12.72 -5.48 -11.96
C ALA A 166 13.13 -6.44 -10.85
N MET A 167 13.51 -5.93 -9.66
CA MET A 167 13.91 -6.80 -8.54
C MET A 167 12.75 -7.59 -7.96
N GLY A 168 11.56 -6.99 -7.95
CA GLY A 168 10.34 -7.61 -7.42
C GLY A 168 9.54 -8.41 -8.44
N PHE A 169 9.63 -8.06 -9.74
CA PHE A 169 8.65 -8.52 -10.73
C PHE A 169 9.25 -8.96 -12.08
N LEU A 170 10.56 -9.20 -12.18
CA LEU A 170 11.19 -9.73 -13.39
C LEU A 170 10.77 -11.20 -13.64
N ALA A 171 9.97 -11.44 -14.67
CA ALA A 171 9.47 -12.76 -15.04
C ALA A 171 10.35 -13.45 -16.12
N HIS A 172 11.69 -13.36 -16.02
CA HIS A 172 12.58 -13.95 -17.00
C HIS A 172 12.53 -15.50 -16.97
N PRO A 173 12.43 -16.20 -18.12
CA PRO A 173 12.31 -17.67 -18.15
C PRO A 173 13.46 -18.41 -17.48
N ALA A 174 14.70 -17.88 -17.51
CA ALA A 174 15.84 -18.44 -16.81
C ALA A 174 15.65 -18.54 -15.29
N LEU A 175 14.78 -17.70 -14.69
CA LEU A 175 14.46 -17.68 -13.27
C LEU A 175 13.27 -18.59 -12.92
N ALA A 176 12.49 -19.03 -13.90
CA ALA A 176 11.26 -19.82 -13.68
C ALA A 176 11.53 -21.20 -13.05
N LYS A 177 12.74 -21.75 -13.19
CA LYS A 177 13.13 -23.04 -12.62
C LYS A 177 13.18 -23.02 -11.09
N ASP A 178 13.41 -21.85 -10.50
CA ASP A 178 13.56 -21.66 -9.04
C ASP A 178 12.22 -21.35 -8.34
N GLY A 179 11.09 -21.42 -9.06
CA GLY A 179 9.78 -21.21 -8.47
C GLY A 179 8.91 -20.17 -9.20
N ALA A 180 8.34 -19.22 -8.47
CA ALA A 180 7.43 -18.22 -8.99
C ALA A 180 8.20 -17.05 -9.65
N ALA A 181 8.50 -17.14 -10.94
CA ALA A 181 9.13 -16.04 -11.65
C ALA A 181 8.18 -14.85 -11.77
N GLY A 182 8.68 -13.65 -11.40
CA GLY A 182 7.96 -12.40 -11.56
C GLY A 182 7.03 -11.99 -10.40
N ASN A 183 7.02 -12.71 -9.27
CA ASN A 183 6.21 -12.38 -8.10
C ASN A 183 7.01 -12.28 -6.80
N TYR A 184 8.31 -11.95 -6.89
CA TYR A 184 9.19 -11.90 -5.70
C TYR A 184 8.72 -10.85 -4.69
N GLY A 185 8.23 -9.69 -5.14
CA GLY A 185 7.68 -8.67 -4.25
C GLY A 185 6.44 -9.15 -3.48
N ILE A 186 5.57 -9.96 -4.11
CA ILE A 186 4.41 -10.57 -3.41
C ILE A 186 4.87 -11.64 -2.42
N MET A 187 5.91 -12.42 -2.77
CA MET A 187 6.49 -13.40 -1.85
C MET A 187 7.13 -12.72 -0.63
N ASP A 188 7.74 -11.56 -0.82
CA ASP A 188 8.26 -10.72 0.29
C ASP A 188 7.14 -10.29 1.23
N GLN A 189 6.03 -9.79 0.68
CA GLN A 189 4.84 -9.42 1.46
C GLN A 189 4.26 -10.62 2.22
N GLN A 190 4.22 -11.82 1.61
CA GLN A 190 3.83 -13.07 2.30
C GLN A 190 4.78 -13.43 3.42
N ALA A 191 6.10 -13.25 3.23
CA ALA A 191 7.09 -13.49 4.28
C ALA A 191 6.93 -12.51 5.45
N ALA A 192 6.67 -11.22 5.16
CA ALA A 192 6.38 -10.22 6.19
C ALA A 192 5.10 -10.56 6.98
N LEU A 193 4.04 -11.01 6.30
CA LEU A 193 2.82 -11.46 6.96
C LEU A 193 3.05 -12.69 7.85
N LYS A 194 3.86 -13.66 7.41
CA LYS A 194 4.28 -14.79 8.25
C LYS A 194 5.09 -14.33 9.45
N TRP A 195 6.03 -13.40 9.24
CA TRP A 195 6.78 -12.78 10.33
C TRP A 195 5.85 -12.12 11.36
N VAL A 196 4.80 -11.44 10.92
CA VAL A 196 3.77 -10.86 11.83
C VAL A 196 3.09 -11.96 12.65
N GLN A 197 2.67 -13.07 12.05
CA GLN A 197 2.07 -14.19 12.75
C GLN A 197 3.00 -14.80 13.80
N GLU A 198 4.29 -14.82 13.56
CA GLU A 198 5.30 -15.41 14.45
C GLU A 198 5.77 -14.45 15.54
N ASN A 199 5.82 -13.14 15.28
CA ASN A 199 6.55 -12.21 16.12
C ASN A 199 5.71 -11.09 16.74
N ILE A 200 4.54 -10.73 16.20
CA ILE A 200 3.86 -9.49 16.59
C ILE A 200 3.41 -9.48 18.06
N ALA A 201 3.19 -10.66 18.65
CA ALA A 201 2.85 -10.78 20.08
C ALA A 201 3.98 -10.27 20.99
N TYR A 202 5.24 -10.37 20.58
CA TYR A 202 6.38 -9.83 21.36
C TYR A 202 6.39 -8.29 21.40
N PHE A 203 5.62 -7.65 20.53
CA PHE A 203 5.42 -6.21 20.47
C PHE A 203 4.10 -5.77 21.13
N GLY A 204 3.31 -6.71 21.67
CA GLY A 204 2.00 -6.46 22.26
C GLY A 204 0.85 -6.48 21.26
N GLY A 205 1.06 -6.99 20.04
CA GLY A 205 0.02 -7.12 19.01
C GLY A 205 -0.72 -8.46 19.09
N ASP A 206 -1.97 -8.47 18.64
CA ASP A 206 -2.80 -9.67 18.51
C ASP A 206 -2.63 -10.29 17.12
N LYS A 207 -1.89 -11.39 17.03
CA LYS A 207 -1.71 -12.13 15.77
C LYS A 207 -3.01 -12.73 15.21
N ASN A 208 -4.05 -12.88 16.02
CA ASN A 208 -5.37 -13.36 15.60
C ASN A 208 -6.30 -12.23 15.18
N ASN A 209 -5.82 -10.98 15.19
CA ASN A 209 -6.58 -9.80 14.83
C ASN A 209 -5.77 -8.88 13.90
N VAL A 210 -5.40 -9.42 12.73
CA VAL A 210 -4.57 -8.75 11.73
C VAL A 210 -5.45 -8.23 10.59
N THR A 211 -5.35 -6.95 10.28
CA THR A 211 -5.94 -6.28 9.12
C THR A 211 -4.83 -5.97 8.12
N LEU A 212 -4.93 -6.50 6.91
CA LEU A 212 -4.04 -6.15 5.81
C LEU A 212 -4.61 -4.94 5.08
N PHE A 213 -3.81 -3.89 4.87
CA PHE A 213 -4.26 -2.71 4.15
C PHE A 213 -3.16 -2.11 3.29
N GLY A 214 -3.57 -1.29 2.32
CA GLY A 214 -2.63 -0.60 1.45
C GLY A 214 -3.35 0.28 0.45
N GLU A 215 -2.63 1.23 -0.08
CA GLU A 215 -3.10 2.17 -1.08
C GLU A 215 -2.40 1.95 -2.41
N SER A 216 -3.09 2.22 -3.55
CA SER A 216 -2.52 2.12 -4.88
C SER A 216 -1.95 0.72 -5.17
N ALA A 217 -0.66 0.60 -5.49
CA ALA A 217 0.01 -0.70 -5.64
C ALA A 217 -0.06 -1.55 -4.36
N GLY A 218 -0.08 -0.92 -3.18
CA GLY A 218 -0.34 -1.59 -1.92
C GLY A 218 -1.77 -2.11 -1.84
N GLY A 219 -2.75 -1.32 -2.27
CA GLY A 219 -4.17 -1.73 -2.38
C GLY A 219 -4.35 -2.90 -3.36
N PHE A 220 -3.68 -2.85 -4.52
CA PHE A 220 -3.68 -3.98 -5.45
C PHE A 220 -2.95 -5.20 -4.85
N SER A 221 -1.87 -5.01 -4.08
CA SER A 221 -1.24 -6.10 -3.33
C SER A 221 -2.22 -6.76 -2.36
N VAL A 222 -3.06 -5.99 -1.66
CA VAL A 222 -4.13 -6.55 -0.80
C VAL A 222 -5.08 -7.41 -1.62
N MET A 223 -5.51 -6.95 -2.81
CA MET A 223 -6.34 -7.73 -3.74
C MET A 223 -5.64 -9.03 -4.16
N VAL A 224 -4.34 -8.97 -4.45
CA VAL A 224 -3.51 -10.15 -4.77
C VAL A 224 -3.49 -11.13 -3.59
N HIS A 225 -3.30 -10.66 -2.36
CA HIS A 225 -3.31 -11.52 -1.16
C HIS A 225 -4.70 -12.11 -0.88
N LEU A 226 -5.77 -11.40 -1.19
CA LEU A 226 -7.12 -11.96 -1.14
C LEU A 226 -7.30 -13.10 -2.14
N ALA A 227 -6.66 -13.04 -3.32
CA ALA A 227 -6.72 -14.06 -4.36
C ALA A 227 -5.67 -15.19 -4.21
N ALA A 228 -4.57 -14.94 -3.47
CA ALA A 228 -3.43 -15.86 -3.37
C ALA A 228 -3.64 -16.93 -2.28
N PRO A 229 -3.62 -18.23 -2.64
CA PRO A 229 -3.80 -19.30 -1.65
C PRO A 229 -2.75 -19.29 -0.52
N GLY A 230 -1.50 -18.92 -0.83
CA GLY A 230 -0.40 -18.84 0.14
C GLY A 230 -0.54 -17.74 1.19
N SER A 231 -1.54 -16.87 1.05
CA SER A 231 -1.83 -15.78 1.99
C SER A 231 -3.01 -16.09 2.93
N LYS A 232 -3.70 -17.21 2.71
CA LYS A 232 -4.85 -17.61 3.52
C LYS A 232 -4.46 -17.83 4.97
N GLY A 233 -5.22 -17.20 5.90
CA GLY A 233 -4.99 -17.30 7.33
C GLY A 233 -3.87 -16.40 7.88
N LEU A 234 -3.18 -15.62 7.05
CA LEU A 234 -2.17 -14.67 7.50
C LEU A 234 -2.75 -13.33 7.95
N PHE A 235 -3.99 -13.05 7.57
CA PHE A 235 -4.77 -11.88 7.99
C PHE A 235 -6.26 -12.22 8.11
N HIS A 236 -7.01 -11.39 8.82
CA HIS A 236 -8.39 -11.65 9.24
C HIS A 236 -9.39 -10.62 8.66
N LYS A 237 -8.87 -9.49 8.18
CA LYS A 237 -9.62 -8.38 7.58
C LYS A 237 -8.75 -7.71 6.53
N ALA A 238 -9.39 -7.01 5.58
CA ALA A 238 -8.67 -6.31 4.53
C ALA A 238 -9.25 -4.91 4.28
N ILE A 239 -8.37 -3.94 3.92
CA ILE A 239 -8.76 -2.62 3.44
C ILE A 239 -8.00 -2.35 2.14
N VAL A 240 -8.73 -2.11 1.06
CA VAL A 240 -8.21 -1.76 -0.26
C VAL A 240 -8.47 -0.27 -0.49
N GLN A 241 -7.40 0.50 -0.64
CA GLN A 241 -7.49 1.93 -0.96
C GLN A 241 -7.00 2.15 -2.38
N SER A 242 -7.89 2.54 -3.29
CA SER A 242 -7.56 2.84 -4.69
C SER A 242 -6.77 1.73 -5.41
N GLY A 243 -7.03 0.44 -5.08
CA GLY A 243 -6.25 -0.71 -5.53
C GLY A 243 -6.79 -1.43 -6.77
N ASN A 244 -8.01 -1.17 -7.19
CA ASN A 244 -8.71 -1.98 -8.19
C ASN A 244 -8.18 -1.82 -9.63
N TYR A 245 -7.43 -0.76 -9.92
CA TYR A 245 -6.84 -0.46 -11.24
C TYR A 245 -5.91 -1.57 -11.76
N GLY A 246 -5.34 -2.38 -10.88
CA GLY A 246 -4.43 -3.47 -11.25
C GLY A 246 -5.12 -4.67 -11.88
N ASN A 247 -6.44 -4.80 -11.73
CA ASN A 247 -7.19 -5.95 -12.21
C ASN A 247 -7.08 -6.18 -13.72
N ASP A 248 -7.01 -5.12 -14.52
CA ASP A 248 -6.90 -5.19 -15.98
C ASP A 248 -5.46 -5.10 -16.50
N ARG A 249 -4.49 -4.89 -15.61
CA ARG A 249 -3.07 -4.78 -15.97
C ARG A 249 -2.29 -6.08 -15.80
N GLN A 250 -2.89 -7.10 -15.18
CA GLN A 250 -2.22 -8.39 -14.98
C GLN A 250 -2.01 -9.12 -16.31
N LEU A 251 -0.86 -9.79 -16.41
CA LEU A 251 -0.50 -10.63 -17.55
C LEU A 251 -0.13 -12.05 -17.07
N PRO A 252 -0.28 -13.07 -17.93
CA PRO A 252 0.32 -14.38 -17.67
C PRO A 252 1.84 -14.26 -17.55
N ALA A 253 2.46 -15.01 -16.64
CA ALA A 253 3.91 -15.00 -16.43
C ALA A 253 4.70 -15.33 -17.70
N ALA A 254 4.16 -16.20 -18.57
CA ALA A 254 4.79 -16.50 -19.87
C ALA A 254 4.87 -15.30 -20.80
N GLN A 255 3.82 -14.47 -20.86
CA GLN A 255 3.82 -13.23 -21.65
C GLN A 255 4.77 -12.19 -21.07
N MET A 256 4.78 -12.02 -19.75
CA MET A 256 5.75 -11.16 -19.06
C MET A 256 7.19 -11.67 -19.27
N GLY A 257 7.37 -12.98 -19.34
CA GLY A 257 8.66 -13.63 -19.61
C GLY A 257 9.24 -13.26 -20.98
N GLY A 258 8.42 -13.19 -22.01
CA GLY A 258 8.83 -12.75 -23.34
C GLY A 258 9.31 -11.29 -23.36
N VAL A 259 8.56 -10.38 -22.73
CA VAL A 259 8.96 -8.97 -22.57
C VAL A 259 10.25 -8.87 -21.75
N SER A 260 10.31 -9.56 -20.61
CA SER A 260 11.48 -9.56 -19.73
C SER A 260 12.76 -10.06 -20.43
N SER A 261 12.67 -11.11 -21.24
CA SER A 261 13.82 -11.62 -22.01
C SER A 261 14.35 -10.57 -22.98
N THR A 262 13.47 -9.94 -23.77
CA THR A 262 13.85 -8.89 -24.72
C THR A 262 14.54 -7.71 -24.03
N VAL A 263 13.97 -7.27 -22.90
CA VAL A 263 14.52 -6.13 -22.15
C VAL A 263 15.87 -6.46 -21.53
N VAL A 264 16.02 -7.66 -20.95
CA VAL A 264 17.28 -8.13 -20.37
C VAL A 264 18.37 -8.21 -21.45
N ASP A 265 18.07 -8.79 -22.61
CA ASP A 265 19.02 -8.88 -23.71
C ASP A 265 19.48 -7.50 -24.20
N ASN A 266 18.56 -6.56 -24.32
CA ASN A 266 18.86 -5.18 -24.72
C ASN A 266 19.70 -4.45 -23.64
N ALA A 267 19.38 -4.65 -22.35
CA ALA A 267 20.15 -4.07 -21.25
C ALA A 267 21.58 -4.59 -21.20
N ILE A 268 21.77 -5.92 -21.41
CA ILE A 268 23.11 -6.54 -21.49
C ILE A 268 23.91 -5.96 -22.66
N LYS A 269 23.31 -5.89 -23.87
CA LYS A 269 23.96 -5.30 -25.06
C LYS A 269 24.37 -3.86 -24.83
N ALA A 270 23.47 -3.05 -24.28
CA ALA A 270 23.73 -1.64 -23.99
C ALA A 270 24.86 -1.45 -22.96
N ALA A 271 24.85 -2.26 -21.89
CA ALA A 271 25.88 -2.20 -20.85
C ALA A 271 27.27 -2.60 -21.39
N LYS A 272 27.36 -3.67 -22.20
CA LYS A 272 28.61 -4.08 -22.86
C LYS A 272 29.12 -3.00 -23.80
N ALA A 273 28.23 -2.42 -24.63
CA ALA A 273 28.58 -1.32 -25.54
C ALA A 273 29.07 -0.06 -24.79
N ALA A 274 28.57 0.18 -23.58
CA ALA A 274 29.02 1.26 -22.71
C ALA A 274 30.32 0.92 -21.92
N GLY A 275 30.93 -0.25 -22.17
CA GLY A 275 32.16 -0.67 -21.51
C GLY A 275 32.01 -1.07 -20.04
N VAL A 276 30.81 -1.44 -19.60
CA VAL A 276 30.59 -1.90 -18.21
C VAL A 276 31.23 -3.27 -18.05
N GLY A 277 32.24 -3.38 -17.18
CA GLY A 277 32.92 -4.64 -16.87
C GLY A 277 32.06 -5.59 -16.01
N GLY A 278 32.51 -6.86 -15.92
CA GLY A 278 31.89 -7.85 -15.03
C GLY A 278 30.55 -8.44 -15.51
N ILE A 279 30.18 -8.25 -16.79
CA ILE A 279 28.95 -8.81 -17.35
C ILE A 279 29.28 -10.18 -17.99
N ALA A 280 29.03 -11.26 -17.25
CA ALA A 280 29.22 -12.63 -17.72
C ALA A 280 28.07 -13.13 -18.63
N CYS A 281 26.96 -12.37 -18.73
CA CYS A 281 25.81 -12.73 -19.53
C CYS A 281 26.06 -12.51 -21.03
N GLU A 282 25.56 -13.46 -21.85
CA GLU A 282 25.43 -13.27 -23.28
C GLU A 282 23.95 -13.07 -23.64
N ALA A 283 23.67 -12.04 -24.46
CA ALA A 283 22.31 -11.77 -24.91
C ALA A 283 21.81 -12.96 -25.77
N GLY A 284 20.59 -13.44 -25.48
CA GLY A 284 20.02 -14.63 -26.10
C GLY A 284 20.41 -15.95 -25.43
N ALA A 285 21.37 -15.95 -24.48
CA ALA A 285 21.81 -17.14 -23.73
C ALA A 285 21.88 -16.86 -22.21
N VAL A 286 20.91 -16.12 -21.70
CA VAL A 286 20.85 -15.67 -20.30
C VAL A 286 20.51 -16.82 -19.37
N THR A 287 21.31 -17.01 -18.31
CA THR A 287 21.07 -17.97 -17.22
C THR A 287 20.72 -17.26 -15.91
N ALA A 288 20.14 -17.98 -14.95
CA ALA A 288 19.85 -17.44 -13.62
C ALA A 288 21.13 -16.97 -12.90
N ALA A 289 22.20 -17.75 -12.95
CA ALA A 289 23.48 -17.41 -12.34
C ALA A 289 24.07 -16.11 -12.95
N CYS A 290 23.99 -15.99 -14.27
CA CYS A 290 24.43 -14.79 -14.96
C CYS A 290 23.63 -13.55 -14.53
N LEU A 291 22.30 -13.64 -14.44
CA LEU A 291 21.44 -12.54 -13.97
C LEU A 291 21.80 -12.12 -12.54
N ARG A 292 21.97 -13.09 -11.64
CA ARG A 292 22.35 -12.83 -10.25
C ARG A 292 23.72 -12.16 -10.12
N GLY A 293 24.64 -12.48 -11.02
CA GLY A 293 25.97 -11.90 -11.10
C GLY A 293 26.05 -10.53 -11.81
N LEU A 294 24.95 -9.96 -12.29
CA LEU A 294 24.98 -8.66 -12.93
C LEU A 294 25.49 -7.57 -11.97
N PRO A 295 26.38 -6.67 -12.45
CA PRO A 295 26.82 -5.53 -11.66
C PRO A 295 25.64 -4.67 -11.20
N ASP A 296 25.74 -4.13 -9.99
CA ASP A 296 24.71 -3.27 -9.39
C ASP A 296 24.31 -2.09 -10.31
N ALA A 297 25.28 -1.48 -10.97
CA ALA A 297 25.02 -0.37 -11.92
C ALA A 297 24.11 -0.80 -13.10
N VAL A 298 24.24 -2.05 -13.59
CA VAL A 298 23.38 -2.58 -14.66
C VAL A 298 21.97 -2.83 -14.15
N VAL A 299 21.86 -3.40 -12.96
CA VAL A 299 20.56 -3.69 -12.33
C VAL A 299 19.81 -2.39 -12.05
N ARG A 300 20.46 -1.41 -11.42
CA ARG A 300 19.84 -0.14 -11.03
C ARG A 300 19.43 0.72 -12.22
N LYS A 301 20.36 0.96 -13.14
CA LYS A 301 20.20 2.00 -14.15
C LYS A 301 19.59 1.48 -15.45
N GLN A 302 19.95 0.30 -15.88
CA GLN A 302 19.54 -0.18 -17.19
C GLN A 302 18.37 -1.15 -17.12
N LEU A 303 18.37 -2.08 -16.16
CA LEU A 303 17.34 -3.10 -16.10
C LEU A 303 16.06 -2.57 -15.43
N ALA A 304 16.17 -1.86 -14.30
CA ALA A 304 15.00 -1.35 -13.58
C ALA A 304 14.16 -0.38 -14.42
N ASP A 305 14.82 0.59 -15.07
CA ASP A 305 14.13 1.59 -15.89
C ASP A 305 13.56 0.97 -17.17
N ALA A 306 14.32 0.07 -17.82
CA ALA A 306 13.90 -0.57 -19.06
C ALA A 306 12.70 -1.53 -18.85
N ILE A 307 12.67 -2.31 -17.77
CA ILE A 307 11.53 -3.16 -17.42
C ILE A 307 10.30 -2.30 -17.08
N SER A 308 10.49 -1.24 -16.33
CA SER A 308 9.41 -0.32 -15.97
C SER A 308 8.76 0.30 -17.22
N ALA A 309 9.58 0.75 -18.17
CA ALA A 309 9.10 1.31 -19.43
C ALA A 309 8.41 0.26 -20.32
N ALA A 310 8.99 -0.92 -20.47
CA ALA A 310 8.50 -1.95 -21.39
C ALA A 310 7.17 -2.60 -20.91
N LEU A 311 6.94 -2.66 -19.60
CA LEU A 311 5.73 -3.24 -19.02
C LEU A 311 4.69 -2.17 -18.62
N ALA A 312 4.91 -0.91 -18.98
CA ALA A 312 4.12 0.22 -18.47
C ALA A 312 3.95 0.13 -16.92
N ASN A 313 5.05 -0.18 -16.25
CA ASN A 313 5.23 -0.59 -14.87
C ASN A 313 4.83 -2.06 -14.57
N PRO A 314 5.71 -2.81 -13.91
CA PRO A 314 5.47 -4.22 -13.58
C PRO A 314 4.33 -4.35 -12.56
N VAL A 315 3.55 -5.41 -12.73
CA VAL A 315 2.50 -5.82 -11.79
C VAL A 315 2.62 -7.31 -11.49
N PRO A 316 2.05 -7.81 -10.39
CA PRO A 316 1.99 -9.24 -10.10
C PRO A 316 1.39 -10.03 -11.25
N SER A 317 2.06 -11.09 -11.68
CA SER A 317 1.67 -11.93 -12.83
C SER A 317 0.97 -13.22 -12.40
N VAL A 318 0.17 -13.79 -13.29
CA VAL A 318 -0.44 -15.11 -13.10
C VAL A 318 0.62 -16.16 -13.45
N ASP A 319 1.19 -16.81 -12.42
CA ASP A 319 2.31 -17.77 -12.53
C ASP A 319 1.93 -19.21 -12.17
N GLY A 320 0.69 -19.43 -11.75
CA GLY A 320 0.17 -20.73 -11.32
C GLY A 320 0.65 -21.19 -9.93
N LYS A 321 1.47 -20.39 -9.23
CA LYS A 321 2.04 -20.71 -7.91
C LYS A 321 1.66 -19.69 -6.84
N VAL A 322 2.12 -18.45 -6.97
CA VAL A 322 1.73 -17.34 -6.08
C VAL A 322 0.32 -16.89 -6.43
N LEU A 323 0.05 -16.72 -7.71
CA LEU A 323 -1.28 -16.44 -8.26
C LEU A 323 -1.67 -17.53 -9.25
N ALA A 324 -2.64 -18.36 -8.87
CA ALA A 324 -3.17 -19.42 -9.74
C ALA A 324 -4.03 -18.87 -10.89
N LYS A 325 -4.69 -17.74 -10.67
CA LYS A 325 -5.61 -17.07 -11.60
C LYS A 325 -5.45 -15.55 -11.53
N PHE A 326 -5.97 -14.85 -12.53
CA PHE A 326 -6.16 -13.40 -12.44
C PHE A 326 -6.97 -13.04 -11.20
N VAL A 327 -6.62 -11.95 -10.54
CA VAL A 327 -7.33 -11.46 -9.34
C VAL A 327 -8.82 -11.32 -9.63
N LYS A 328 -9.20 -10.62 -10.71
CA LYS A 328 -10.60 -10.46 -11.11
C LYS A 328 -11.34 -11.79 -11.32
N ALA A 329 -10.67 -12.80 -11.86
CA ALA A 329 -11.25 -14.12 -12.07
C ALA A 329 -11.47 -14.87 -10.75
N SER A 330 -10.54 -14.75 -9.79
CA SER A 330 -10.71 -15.32 -8.45
C SER A 330 -11.91 -14.72 -7.71
N PHE A 331 -12.08 -13.40 -7.78
CA PHE A 331 -13.26 -12.74 -7.20
C PHE A 331 -14.56 -13.10 -7.89
N ALA A 332 -14.55 -13.19 -9.23
CA ALA A 332 -15.73 -13.60 -10.00
C ALA A 332 -16.17 -15.05 -9.70
N ALA A 333 -15.20 -15.94 -9.45
CA ALA A 333 -15.43 -17.34 -9.09
C ALA A 333 -15.74 -17.55 -7.60
N GLY A 334 -15.61 -16.53 -6.74
CA GLY A 334 -15.78 -16.64 -5.29
C GLY A 334 -14.68 -17.46 -4.60
N GLU A 335 -13.51 -17.54 -5.20
CA GLU A 335 -12.33 -18.30 -4.71
C GLU A 335 -11.36 -17.44 -3.87
N ASN A 336 -11.67 -16.17 -3.67
CA ASN A 336 -10.89 -15.27 -2.83
C ASN A 336 -11.02 -15.62 -1.33
N ASN A 337 -10.05 -15.21 -0.54
CA ASN A 337 -10.10 -15.28 0.92
C ASN A 337 -11.27 -14.43 1.45
N LYS A 338 -12.26 -15.08 2.08
CA LYS A 338 -13.48 -14.44 2.57
C LYS A 338 -13.24 -13.85 3.96
N VAL A 339 -12.78 -12.62 3.98
CA VAL A 339 -12.61 -11.82 5.21
C VAL A 339 -13.38 -10.50 5.06
N PRO A 340 -13.85 -9.88 6.15
CA PRO A 340 -14.46 -8.55 6.09
C PRO A 340 -13.55 -7.58 5.31
N LEU A 341 -14.17 -6.76 4.44
CA LEU A 341 -13.46 -5.89 3.50
C LEU A 341 -13.99 -4.45 3.59
N ILE A 342 -13.08 -3.49 3.65
CA ILE A 342 -13.32 -2.11 3.20
C ILE A 342 -12.64 -1.95 1.84
N ASP A 343 -13.35 -1.42 0.85
CA ASP A 343 -12.80 -1.07 -0.46
C ASP A 343 -13.24 0.34 -0.84
N GLY A 344 -12.34 1.14 -1.37
CA GLY A 344 -12.67 2.50 -1.71
C GLY A 344 -11.73 3.15 -2.71
N THR A 345 -12.14 4.35 -3.12
CA THR A 345 -11.49 5.12 -4.17
C THR A 345 -11.57 6.62 -3.83
N ASN A 346 -10.78 7.43 -4.51
CA ASN A 346 -10.83 8.87 -4.43
C ASN A 346 -11.65 9.41 -5.62
N GLN A 347 -12.37 10.53 -5.42
CA GLN A 347 -13.28 11.08 -6.43
C GLN A 347 -12.57 11.51 -7.73
N ASN A 348 -11.32 11.95 -7.62
CA ASN A 348 -10.54 12.49 -8.74
C ASN A 348 -9.22 11.70 -8.95
N GLU A 349 -9.27 10.37 -8.86
CA GLU A 349 -8.07 9.51 -8.87
C GLU A 349 -7.05 9.92 -9.93
N TYR A 350 -7.48 10.00 -11.18
CA TYR A 350 -6.57 10.20 -12.29
C TYR A 350 -6.04 11.63 -12.42
N ALA A 351 -6.57 12.58 -11.64
CA ALA A 351 -6.06 13.95 -11.61
C ALA A 351 -4.57 14.02 -11.21
N LEU A 352 -4.09 13.11 -10.35
CA LEU A 352 -2.67 12.99 -10.03
C LEU A 352 -1.82 12.69 -11.28
N TYR A 353 -2.25 11.78 -12.14
CA TYR A 353 -1.48 11.37 -13.33
C TYR A 353 -1.47 12.46 -14.40
N VAL A 354 -2.59 13.17 -14.57
CA VAL A 354 -2.67 14.38 -15.40
C VAL A 354 -1.73 15.47 -14.87
N ALA A 355 -1.70 15.65 -13.54
CA ALA A 355 -0.79 16.59 -12.88
C ALA A 355 0.69 16.25 -13.10
N ILE A 356 1.07 14.96 -12.98
CA ILE A 356 2.43 14.49 -13.27
C ILE A 356 2.80 14.78 -14.73
N SER A 357 1.88 14.52 -15.65
CA SER A 357 2.09 14.78 -17.09
C SER A 357 2.28 16.27 -17.39
N GLU A 358 1.48 17.15 -16.79
CA GLU A 358 1.65 18.60 -16.92
C GLU A 358 2.95 19.07 -16.27
N ALA A 359 3.26 18.62 -15.05
CA ALA A 359 4.50 18.96 -14.36
C ALA A 359 5.74 18.56 -15.20
N GLY A 360 5.69 17.39 -15.85
CA GLY A 360 6.74 16.92 -16.75
C GLY A 360 6.93 17.84 -17.97
N ARG A 361 5.84 18.24 -18.62
CA ARG A 361 5.88 19.20 -19.77
C ARG A 361 6.45 20.55 -19.34
N ARG A 362 6.04 21.06 -18.17
CA ARG A 362 6.53 22.33 -17.61
C ARG A 362 8.02 22.27 -17.26
N ALA A 363 8.47 21.16 -16.69
CA ALA A 363 9.88 20.95 -16.37
C ALA A 363 10.77 20.83 -17.61
N ALA A 364 10.24 20.30 -18.71
CA ALA A 364 10.95 20.16 -19.98
C ALA A 364 11.02 21.46 -20.78
N ALA A 365 10.27 22.51 -20.43
CA ALA A 365 10.36 23.82 -21.04
C ALA A 365 11.71 24.49 -20.74
N SER A 366 12.14 25.40 -21.61
CA SER A 366 13.41 26.13 -21.44
C SER A 366 13.18 27.65 -21.51
N PRO A 367 13.23 28.36 -20.37
CA PRO A 367 13.42 27.84 -18.99
C PRO A 367 12.19 27.04 -18.48
N PRO A 368 12.33 26.21 -17.41
CA PRO A 368 11.20 25.54 -16.80
C PRO A 368 10.10 26.52 -16.37
N ASN A 369 8.84 26.17 -16.66
CA ASN A 369 7.70 27.05 -16.42
C ASN A 369 6.95 26.65 -15.13
N VAL A 370 6.82 27.58 -14.19
CA VAL A 370 6.08 27.43 -12.93
C VAL A 370 4.93 28.44 -12.76
N ASP A 371 4.50 29.07 -13.86
CA ASP A 371 3.35 29.98 -13.85
C ASP A 371 2.03 29.21 -14.02
N PRO A 372 1.17 29.15 -12.99
CA PRO A 372 -0.12 28.45 -13.08
C PRO A 372 -1.11 29.13 -14.07
N ALA A 373 -0.90 30.40 -14.39
CA ALA A 373 -1.73 31.11 -15.36
C ALA A 373 -1.45 30.66 -16.81
N ASP A 374 -0.27 30.11 -17.08
CA ASP A 374 0.07 29.56 -18.39
C ASP A 374 -0.55 28.16 -18.57
N LYS A 375 -1.63 28.11 -19.32
CA LYS A 375 -2.40 26.90 -19.60
C LYS A 375 -1.93 26.13 -20.84
N SER A 376 -0.89 26.59 -21.52
CA SER A 376 -0.34 25.93 -22.71
C SER A 376 0.23 24.54 -22.41
N PHE A 377 0.49 24.24 -21.12
CA PHE A 377 0.96 22.95 -20.64
C PHE A 377 -0.16 21.97 -20.26
N ALA A 378 -1.42 22.39 -20.23
CA ALA A 378 -2.57 21.50 -20.12
C ALA A 378 -2.70 20.60 -21.37
N LEU A 379 -3.55 19.58 -21.30
CA LEU A 379 -3.86 18.75 -22.49
C LEU A 379 -4.60 19.61 -23.51
N PRO A 380 -4.08 19.80 -24.73
CA PRO A 380 -4.78 20.58 -25.74
C PRO A 380 -6.02 19.84 -26.28
N ALA A 381 -7.08 20.57 -26.65
CA ALA A 381 -8.34 20.00 -27.12
C ALA A 381 -8.17 19.04 -28.31
N VAL A 382 -7.25 19.33 -29.22
CA VAL A 382 -6.92 18.46 -30.36
C VAL A 382 -6.34 17.11 -29.95
N ALA A 383 -5.68 17.02 -28.79
CA ALA A 383 -5.11 15.79 -28.27
C ALA A 383 -6.11 14.96 -27.43
N TYR A 384 -7.26 15.51 -27.04
CA TYR A 384 -8.21 14.85 -26.17
C TYR A 384 -8.70 13.51 -26.73
N ALA A 385 -9.30 13.50 -27.91
CA ALA A 385 -9.82 12.27 -28.51
C ALA A 385 -8.72 11.20 -28.78
N PRO A 386 -7.50 11.53 -29.26
CA PRO A 386 -6.39 10.58 -29.33
C PRO A 386 -6.00 10.01 -27.96
N THR A 387 -5.90 10.84 -26.93
CA THR A 387 -5.56 10.40 -25.54
C THR A 387 -6.62 9.43 -25.01
N ILE A 388 -7.91 9.77 -25.14
CA ILE A 388 -9.00 8.86 -24.74
C ILE A 388 -8.93 7.55 -25.52
N GLY A 389 -8.63 7.59 -26.82
CA GLY A 389 -8.45 6.39 -27.63
C GLY A 389 -7.33 5.47 -27.13
N ALA A 390 -6.22 6.06 -26.66
CA ALA A 390 -5.12 5.29 -26.08
C ALA A 390 -5.48 4.69 -24.72
N LEU A 391 -6.11 5.47 -23.84
CA LEU A 391 -6.54 5.03 -22.50
C LEU A 391 -7.58 3.90 -22.56
N THR A 392 -8.45 3.91 -23.56
CA THR A 392 -9.57 2.96 -23.70
C THR A 392 -9.31 1.86 -24.71
N ALA A 393 -8.07 1.74 -25.20
CA ALA A 393 -7.67 0.69 -26.13
C ALA A 393 -7.98 -0.71 -25.53
N GLY A 394 -8.76 -1.51 -26.26
CA GLY A 394 -9.15 -2.85 -25.81
C GLY A 394 -10.36 -2.89 -24.86
N SER A 395 -10.94 -1.76 -24.45
CA SER A 395 -12.12 -1.73 -23.57
C SER A 395 -13.42 -2.19 -24.26
N GLY A 396 -13.46 -2.19 -25.59
CA GLY A 396 -14.67 -2.48 -26.35
C GLY A 396 -15.68 -1.32 -26.42
N VAL A 397 -15.39 -0.18 -25.78
CA VAL A 397 -16.25 1.01 -25.81
C VAL A 397 -15.91 1.90 -27.00
N ASN A 398 -16.95 2.44 -27.66
CA ASN A 398 -16.77 3.34 -28.78
C ASN A 398 -16.18 4.67 -28.33
N ARG A 399 -14.99 5.02 -28.84
CA ARG A 399 -14.30 6.28 -28.52
C ARG A 399 -15.13 7.52 -28.87
N ALA A 400 -15.83 7.51 -30.01
CA ALA A 400 -16.64 8.67 -30.42
C ALA A 400 -17.72 8.95 -29.39
N ASP A 401 -18.44 7.92 -28.92
CA ASP A 401 -19.46 8.05 -27.89
C ASP A 401 -18.89 8.53 -26.57
N LEU A 402 -17.67 8.09 -26.21
CA LEU A 402 -16.98 8.56 -25.00
C LEU A 402 -16.77 10.07 -25.02
N VAL A 403 -16.22 10.62 -26.11
CA VAL A 403 -15.86 12.04 -26.18
C VAL A 403 -17.05 12.96 -26.47
N THR A 404 -18.12 12.47 -27.09
CA THR A 404 -19.27 13.31 -27.48
C THR A 404 -20.46 13.18 -26.53
N THR A 405 -20.68 12.03 -25.92
CA THR A 405 -21.87 11.72 -25.12
C THR A 405 -21.56 11.59 -23.64
N TRP A 406 -20.53 10.81 -23.29
CA TRP A 406 -20.26 10.47 -21.89
C TRP A 406 -19.34 11.45 -21.19
N TYR A 407 -18.31 11.96 -21.89
CA TYR A 407 -17.32 12.90 -21.35
C TYR A 407 -17.10 14.08 -22.31
N PRO A 408 -18.19 14.79 -22.75
CA PRO A 408 -18.03 15.95 -23.63
C PRO A 408 -17.36 17.09 -22.87
N LEU A 409 -16.42 17.77 -23.52
CA LEU A 409 -15.57 18.79 -22.90
C LEU A 409 -16.36 19.89 -22.17
N VAL A 410 -17.50 20.30 -22.72
CA VAL A 410 -18.36 21.35 -22.16
C VAL A 410 -18.86 21.08 -20.75
N ASN A 411 -18.82 19.82 -20.29
CA ASN A 411 -19.23 19.45 -18.93
C ASN A 411 -18.12 19.66 -17.87
N TYR A 412 -16.91 20.05 -18.29
CA TYR A 412 -15.74 20.12 -17.41
C TYR A 412 -15.27 21.54 -17.14
N GLY A 413 -16.18 22.37 -16.60
CA GLY A 413 -15.89 23.74 -16.19
C GLY A 413 -15.98 24.77 -17.33
N ALA A 414 -15.91 26.05 -16.99
CA ALA A 414 -16.05 27.16 -17.93
C ALA A 414 -14.77 27.45 -18.74
N ASP A 415 -13.61 26.98 -18.26
CA ASP A 415 -12.32 27.24 -18.90
C ASP A 415 -12.01 26.20 -19.97
N ALA A 416 -12.22 26.54 -21.22
CA ALA A 416 -12.03 25.64 -22.36
C ALA A 416 -10.60 25.06 -22.47
N ALA A 417 -9.60 25.77 -21.95
CA ALA A 417 -8.21 25.28 -21.97
C ALA A 417 -7.97 24.13 -20.97
N LEU A 418 -8.76 24.03 -19.90
CA LEU A 418 -8.63 23.01 -18.86
C LEU A 418 -9.58 21.82 -19.08
N GLN A 419 -10.66 22.01 -19.83
CA GLN A 419 -11.66 20.96 -20.07
C GLN A 419 -11.07 19.63 -20.51
N PRO A 420 -10.09 19.55 -21.45
CA PRO A 420 -9.52 18.28 -21.87
C PRO A 420 -8.80 17.52 -20.73
N SER A 421 -8.03 18.23 -19.91
CA SER A 421 -7.33 17.64 -18.75
C SER A 421 -8.32 17.12 -17.69
N LEU A 422 -9.37 17.87 -17.40
CA LEU A 422 -10.40 17.49 -16.43
C LEU A 422 -11.27 16.32 -16.94
N ALA A 423 -11.61 16.31 -18.22
CA ALA A 423 -12.38 15.23 -18.84
C ALA A 423 -11.56 13.92 -18.93
N GLU A 424 -10.25 14.02 -19.26
CA GLU A 424 -9.32 12.88 -19.18
C GLU A 424 -9.26 12.31 -17.76
N ALA A 425 -9.08 13.18 -16.76
CA ALA A 425 -9.01 12.76 -15.37
C ALA A 425 -10.29 12.04 -14.91
N ALA A 426 -11.47 12.58 -15.25
CA ALA A 426 -12.75 11.98 -14.90
C ALA A 426 -12.96 10.62 -15.56
N LEU A 427 -12.73 10.52 -16.88
CA LEU A 427 -12.89 9.27 -17.62
C LEU A 427 -11.96 8.17 -17.10
N ALA A 428 -10.68 8.50 -16.89
CA ALA A 428 -9.71 7.53 -16.43
C ALA A 428 -9.89 7.15 -14.95
N THR A 429 -10.46 8.04 -14.13
CA THR A 429 -10.92 7.71 -12.76
C THR A 429 -12.01 6.65 -12.82
N ASP A 430 -13.04 6.87 -13.63
CA ASP A 430 -14.18 5.96 -13.75
C ASP A 430 -13.75 4.59 -14.29
N LEU A 431 -12.97 4.57 -15.37
CA LEU A 431 -12.47 3.35 -16.01
C LEU A 431 -11.50 2.57 -15.12
N GLY A 432 -10.54 3.26 -14.49
CA GLY A 432 -9.41 2.61 -13.83
C GLY A 432 -9.63 2.32 -12.35
N PHE A 433 -10.48 3.08 -11.67
CA PHE A 433 -10.61 3.02 -10.21
C PHE A 433 -12.04 2.82 -9.73
N SER A 434 -12.94 3.78 -9.98
CA SER A 434 -14.25 3.82 -9.34
C SER A 434 -15.15 2.67 -9.77
N CYS A 435 -15.27 2.39 -11.07
CA CYS A 435 -16.11 1.29 -11.54
C CYS A 435 -15.50 -0.09 -11.26
N PRO A 436 -14.19 -0.31 -11.38
CA PRO A 436 -13.56 -1.56 -10.90
C PRO A 436 -13.78 -1.80 -9.40
N ALA A 437 -13.68 -0.77 -8.55
CA ALA A 437 -13.94 -0.87 -7.11
C ALA A 437 -15.39 -1.27 -6.84
N LEU A 438 -16.36 -0.60 -7.47
CA LEU A 438 -17.78 -0.94 -7.35
C LEU A 438 -18.04 -2.40 -7.74
N ARG A 439 -17.47 -2.89 -8.85
CA ARG A 439 -17.63 -4.28 -9.30
C ARG A 439 -17.02 -5.28 -8.32
N THR A 440 -15.87 -4.96 -7.74
CA THR A 440 -15.23 -5.80 -6.71
C THR A 440 -16.13 -5.92 -5.49
N VAL A 441 -16.62 -4.79 -4.97
CA VAL A 441 -17.51 -4.76 -3.80
C VAL A 441 -18.82 -5.52 -4.07
N GLN A 442 -19.44 -5.36 -5.24
CA GLN A 442 -20.62 -6.12 -5.66
C GLN A 442 -20.37 -7.63 -5.62
N ARG A 443 -19.21 -8.09 -6.14
CA ARG A 443 -18.85 -9.52 -6.13
C ARG A 443 -18.63 -10.06 -4.71
N VAL A 444 -17.97 -9.28 -3.85
CA VAL A 444 -17.71 -9.66 -2.45
C VAL A 444 -19.04 -9.73 -1.67
N ALA A 445 -19.92 -8.75 -1.84
CA ALA A 445 -21.25 -8.75 -1.22
C ALA A 445 -22.08 -9.95 -1.66
N ALA A 446 -22.06 -10.30 -2.96
CA ALA A 446 -22.77 -11.48 -3.50
C ALA A 446 -22.28 -12.81 -2.91
N GLN A 447 -21.07 -12.83 -2.31
CA GLN A 447 -20.53 -13.99 -1.60
C GLN A 447 -20.94 -14.04 -0.11
N ASN A 448 -21.84 -13.17 0.34
CA ASN A 448 -22.21 -12.98 1.75
C ASN A 448 -21.02 -12.64 2.66
N THR A 449 -20.01 -11.97 2.13
CA THR A 449 -18.87 -11.46 2.90
C THR A 449 -19.15 -10.00 3.29
N PRO A 450 -19.04 -9.62 4.58
CA PRO A 450 -19.25 -8.25 4.99
C PRO A 450 -18.29 -7.30 4.25
N VAL A 451 -18.84 -6.29 3.61
CA VAL A 451 -18.04 -5.31 2.85
C VAL A 451 -18.65 -3.92 2.96
N TRP A 452 -17.77 -2.93 3.02
CA TRP A 452 -18.08 -1.50 3.06
C TRP A 452 -17.33 -0.80 1.94
N MET A 453 -17.98 0.20 1.32
CA MET A 453 -17.36 0.99 0.25
C MET A 453 -17.30 2.46 0.65
N TYR A 454 -16.20 3.15 0.33
CA TYR A 454 -16.07 4.60 0.50
C TYR A 454 -15.63 5.31 -0.77
N GLU A 455 -15.89 6.60 -0.80
CA GLU A 455 -15.27 7.55 -1.71
C GLU A 455 -14.69 8.73 -0.92
N PHE A 456 -13.38 8.95 -1.05
CA PHE A 456 -12.73 10.15 -0.50
C PHE A 456 -12.99 11.34 -1.42
N ARG A 457 -13.50 12.47 -0.87
CA ARG A 457 -14.09 13.57 -1.64
C ARG A 457 -13.52 14.96 -1.31
N ASP A 458 -12.60 15.11 -0.38
CA ASP A 458 -12.05 16.43 -0.03
C ASP A 458 -11.35 17.09 -1.21
N GLN A 459 -12.07 18.03 -1.86
CA GLN A 459 -11.55 18.80 -2.99
C GLN A 459 -10.45 19.79 -2.59
N THR A 460 -10.25 19.99 -1.30
CA THR A 460 -9.24 20.90 -0.72
C THR A 460 -8.01 20.15 -0.22
N ALA A 461 -7.93 18.83 -0.41
CA ALA A 461 -6.78 18.01 -0.02
C ALA A 461 -5.46 18.59 -0.55
N ILE A 462 -4.40 18.50 0.27
CA ILE A 462 -3.14 19.18 -0.06
C ILE A 462 -2.43 18.42 -1.17
N PRO A 463 -2.10 19.07 -2.30
CA PRO A 463 -1.43 18.41 -3.41
C PRO A 463 -0.04 17.88 -3.05
N SER A 464 0.34 16.72 -3.58
CA SER A 464 1.69 16.14 -3.47
C SER A 464 2.56 16.42 -4.71
N VAL A 465 1.96 16.86 -5.81
CA VAL A 465 2.61 17.17 -7.10
C VAL A 465 2.26 18.59 -7.52
N GLY A 466 3.16 19.23 -8.27
CA GLY A 466 2.91 20.57 -8.78
C GLY A 466 3.19 21.68 -7.75
N ILE A 467 4.11 21.43 -6.82
CA ILE A 467 4.53 22.42 -5.82
C ILE A 467 5.98 22.82 -6.06
N ALA A 468 6.23 24.12 -6.20
CA ALA A 468 7.55 24.70 -6.23
C ALA A 468 7.62 25.87 -5.24
N ASN A 469 8.68 25.90 -4.41
CA ASN A 469 8.86 26.94 -3.37
C ASN A 469 7.60 27.13 -2.46
N GLY A 470 6.92 26.01 -2.13
CA GLY A 470 5.71 26.04 -1.31
C GLY A 470 4.45 26.56 -2.02
N LYS A 471 4.49 26.80 -3.34
CA LYS A 471 3.36 27.27 -4.12
C LYS A 471 2.96 26.25 -5.17
N TYR A 472 1.66 26.06 -5.34
CA TYR A 472 1.10 25.26 -6.41
C TYR A 472 1.24 25.97 -7.76
N TYR A 473 1.73 25.27 -8.79
CA TYR A 473 2.05 25.86 -10.08
C TYR A 473 1.38 25.18 -11.29
N LEU A 474 0.56 24.17 -11.10
CA LEU A 474 -0.19 23.56 -12.21
C LEU A 474 -1.45 24.35 -12.53
N SER A 475 -1.95 24.19 -13.76
CA SER A 475 -3.04 25.00 -14.27
C SER A 475 -4.43 24.57 -13.78
N PHE A 476 -4.60 23.36 -13.25
CA PHE A 476 -5.89 22.86 -12.82
C PHE A 476 -5.87 22.32 -11.38
N PRO A 477 -7.01 22.35 -10.64
CA PRO A 477 -7.11 21.78 -9.31
C PRO A 477 -7.10 20.24 -9.39
N GLN A 478 -6.37 19.60 -8.48
CA GLN A 478 -6.31 18.14 -8.44
C GLN A 478 -7.47 17.53 -7.64
N GLY A 479 -8.07 18.29 -6.72
CA GLY A 479 -9.18 17.82 -5.89
C GLY A 479 -8.79 16.65 -5.00
N ALA A 480 -9.71 15.69 -4.84
CA ALA A 480 -9.50 14.44 -4.14
C ALA A 480 -8.73 13.45 -5.03
N ALA A 481 -7.46 13.76 -5.35
CA ALA A 481 -6.63 12.98 -6.27
C ALA A 481 -6.13 11.68 -5.63
N HIS A 482 -5.55 10.80 -6.45
CA HIS A 482 -4.94 9.54 -6.02
C HIS A 482 -3.96 9.73 -4.86
N SER A 483 -4.03 8.88 -3.85
CA SER A 483 -3.24 8.89 -2.61
C SER A 483 -3.44 10.07 -1.66
N TYR A 484 -4.35 11.01 -1.95
CA TYR A 484 -4.57 12.17 -1.08
C TYR A 484 -5.34 11.83 0.20
N ASP A 485 -6.04 10.71 0.26
CA ASP A 485 -6.63 10.13 1.48
C ASP A 485 -5.57 9.70 2.52
N LEU A 486 -4.35 9.36 2.09
CA LEU A 486 -3.27 8.92 2.97
C LEU A 486 -2.85 9.99 3.99
N GLN A 487 -2.93 11.27 3.66
CA GLN A 487 -2.60 12.35 4.60
C GLN A 487 -3.56 12.42 5.81
N TYR A 488 -4.70 11.70 5.75
CA TYR A 488 -5.67 11.57 6.83
C TYR A 488 -5.47 10.31 7.69
N LEU A 489 -4.62 9.40 7.28
CA LEU A 489 -4.28 8.17 8.01
C LEU A 489 -2.84 8.20 8.56
N TYR A 490 -1.98 8.97 7.91
CA TYR A 490 -0.60 9.21 8.29
C TYR A 490 -0.33 10.69 8.42
N LYS A 491 0.56 11.07 9.32
CA LYS A 491 0.98 12.47 9.44
C LYS A 491 2.06 12.77 8.40
N LEU A 492 1.67 12.79 7.13
CA LEU A 492 2.59 13.08 6.01
C LEU A 492 2.98 14.56 5.98
N GLN A 493 2.07 15.44 6.44
CA GLN A 493 2.23 16.89 6.50
C GLN A 493 1.23 17.50 7.48
N ASP A 494 1.33 18.81 7.76
CA ASP A 494 0.29 19.53 8.48
C ASP A 494 -0.93 19.72 7.59
N LEU A 495 -2.09 19.34 8.06
CA LEU A 495 -3.36 19.46 7.33
C LEU A 495 -3.87 20.91 7.19
N GLY A 496 -3.28 21.87 7.90
CA GLY A 496 -3.50 23.31 7.73
C GLY A 496 -4.80 23.87 8.33
N ASN A 497 -5.89 23.12 8.41
CA ASN A 497 -7.16 23.61 8.94
C ASN A 497 -7.90 22.57 9.80
N GLU A 498 -8.93 23.06 10.54
CA GLU A 498 -9.67 22.23 11.50
C GLU A 498 -10.58 21.20 10.82
N GLU A 499 -11.22 21.53 9.71
CA GLU A 499 -12.11 20.59 9.01
C GLU A 499 -11.37 19.34 8.52
N ARG A 500 -10.15 19.51 7.99
CA ARG A 500 -9.31 18.37 7.60
C ARG A 500 -8.86 17.56 8.80
N ARG A 501 -8.54 18.19 9.95
CA ARG A 501 -8.24 17.46 11.20
C ARG A 501 -9.44 16.67 11.71
N GLN A 502 -10.65 17.21 11.57
CA GLN A 502 -11.89 16.49 11.91
C GLN A 502 -12.12 15.30 10.98
N LEU A 503 -11.89 15.46 9.67
CA LEU A 503 -11.96 14.36 8.71
C LEU A 503 -10.89 13.30 9.02
N GLN A 504 -9.64 13.69 9.35
CA GLN A 504 -8.60 12.77 9.83
C GLN A 504 -9.07 11.96 11.05
N ALA A 505 -9.66 12.64 12.03
CA ALA A 505 -10.17 11.98 13.23
C ALA A 505 -11.30 10.99 12.90
N ALA A 506 -12.18 11.33 11.95
CA ALA A 506 -13.27 10.46 11.49
C ALA A 506 -12.72 9.24 10.75
N MET A 507 -11.86 9.43 9.75
CA MET A 507 -11.25 8.33 8.99
C MET A 507 -10.46 7.39 9.90
N SER A 508 -9.61 7.93 10.77
CA SER A 508 -8.83 7.12 11.72
C SER A 508 -9.72 6.28 12.64
N ARG A 509 -10.92 6.77 13.03
CA ARG A 509 -11.88 5.99 13.82
C ARG A 509 -12.49 4.85 13.02
N TYR A 510 -12.95 5.08 11.79
CA TYR A 510 -13.50 4.02 10.95
C TYR A 510 -12.48 2.91 10.71
N TRP A 511 -11.25 3.25 10.34
CA TRP A 511 -10.17 2.29 10.09
C TRP A 511 -9.81 1.50 11.35
N SER A 512 -9.67 2.17 12.50
CA SER A 512 -9.34 1.51 13.77
C SER A 512 -10.51 0.67 14.32
N ASN A 513 -11.76 1.12 14.20
CA ASN A 513 -12.93 0.33 14.56
C ASN A 513 -13.01 -0.94 13.72
N PHE A 514 -12.84 -0.84 12.41
CA PHE A 514 -12.81 -1.98 11.51
C PHE A 514 -11.65 -2.92 11.84
N ALA A 515 -10.45 -2.41 12.07
CA ALA A 515 -9.31 -3.21 12.49
C ALA A 515 -9.56 -3.97 13.79
N ARG A 516 -10.26 -3.38 14.73
CA ARG A 516 -10.61 -3.98 16.02
C ARG A 516 -11.70 -5.04 15.90
N THR A 517 -12.76 -4.75 15.17
CA THR A 517 -14.04 -5.51 15.24
C THR A 517 -14.47 -6.17 13.94
N GLY A 518 -13.92 -5.77 12.79
CA GLY A 518 -14.42 -6.14 11.46
C GLY A 518 -15.64 -5.34 11.01
N ASP A 519 -16.04 -4.29 11.75
CA ASP A 519 -17.16 -3.41 11.43
C ASP A 519 -16.74 -1.95 11.72
N PRO A 520 -16.74 -1.04 10.74
CA PRO A 520 -16.26 0.32 10.94
C PRO A 520 -17.12 1.15 11.90
N ASN A 521 -18.34 0.69 12.20
CA ASN A 521 -19.26 1.36 13.11
C ASN A 521 -19.13 0.90 14.57
N LYS A 522 -18.44 -0.21 14.83
CA LYS A 522 -18.34 -0.80 16.17
C LYS A 522 -17.03 -0.46 16.86
N GLY A 523 -17.11 0.21 18.01
CA GLY A 523 -15.97 0.66 18.79
C GLY A 523 -16.12 2.11 19.20
N ASP A 524 -15.17 2.96 18.81
CA ASP A 524 -15.25 4.40 19.08
C ASP A 524 -16.41 5.02 18.27
N SER A 525 -17.07 6.03 18.86
CA SER A 525 -18.21 6.73 18.22
C SER A 525 -17.79 7.31 16.87
N VAL A 526 -18.58 7.05 15.84
CA VAL A 526 -18.40 7.57 14.49
C VAL A 526 -19.29 8.77 14.21
N VAL A 527 -18.92 9.60 13.24
CA VAL A 527 -19.65 10.84 12.89
C VAL A 527 -20.93 10.56 12.08
N ALA A 528 -20.93 9.45 11.32
CA ALA A 528 -22.08 8.96 10.57
C ALA A 528 -22.04 7.42 10.52
N ALA A 529 -23.19 6.77 10.45
CA ALA A 529 -23.21 5.32 10.22
C ALA A 529 -22.72 5.00 8.81
N TRP A 530 -21.75 4.09 8.70
CA TRP A 530 -21.28 3.58 7.42
C TRP A 530 -22.11 2.35 7.05
N PRO A 531 -23.03 2.41 6.07
CA PRO A 531 -23.85 1.27 5.72
C PRO A 531 -22.99 0.14 5.14
N ALA A 532 -23.25 -1.10 5.56
CA ALA A 532 -22.69 -2.25 4.87
C ALA A 532 -23.23 -2.27 3.43
N PHE A 533 -22.35 -2.61 2.48
CA PHE A 533 -22.70 -2.54 1.06
C PHE A 533 -23.67 -3.67 0.68
N THR A 534 -24.86 -3.28 0.25
CA THR A 534 -25.86 -4.16 -0.36
C THR A 534 -26.35 -3.63 -1.71
N GLY A 535 -25.88 -2.42 -2.09
CA GLY A 535 -26.23 -1.77 -3.36
C GLY A 535 -25.42 -0.49 -3.59
N PRO A 536 -25.44 0.07 -4.81
CA PRO A 536 -24.56 1.17 -5.23
C PRO A 536 -24.83 2.52 -4.55
N ASP A 537 -25.93 2.65 -3.82
CA ASP A 537 -26.33 3.80 -3.01
C ASP A 537 -25.84 3.74 -1.55
N GLN A 538 -24.98 2.77 -1.23
CA GLN A 538 -24.45 2.55 0.12
C GLN A 538 -22.94 2.76 0.19
N VAL A 539 -22.45 3.76 -0.52
CA VAL A 539 -21.06 4.23 -0.47
C VAL A 539 -20.95 5.36 0.55
N LEU A 540 -19.95 5.33 1.42
CA LEU A 540 -19.70 6.44 2.35
C LEU A 540 -18.82 7.50 1.68
N GLY A 541 -19.33 8.73 1.52
CA GLY A 541 -18.52 9.89 1.15
C GLY A 541 -17.72 10.37 2.36
N LEU A 542 -16.43 10.53 2.18
CA LEU A 542 -15.50 11.04 3.18
C LEU A 542 -15.03 12.44 2.75
N ASP A 543 -15.66 13.49 3.29
CA ASP A 543 -15.40 14.86 2.91
C ASP A 543 -15.29 15.77 4.14
N VAL A 544 -14.66 16.93 3.97
CA VAL A 544 -14.67 18.02 4.95
C VAL A 544 -16.06 18.60 5.09
N ALA A 545 -16.36 19.26 6.22
CA ALA A 545 -17.69 19.77 6.50
C ALA A 545 -18.18 20.75 5.42
N SER A 546 -17.33 21.65 4.93
CA SER A 546 -17.63 22.59 3.85
C SER A 546 -17.89 21.92 2.49
N GLY A 547 -17.34 20.73 2.25
CA GLY A 547 -17.56 19.91 1.05
C GLY A 547 -18.79 19.00 1.11
N GLY A 548 -19.47 18.97 2.25
CA GLY A 548 -20.69 18.17 2.46
C GLY A 548 -20.60 17.15 3.58
N GLY A 549 -19.42 17.00 4.19
CA GLY A 549 -19.16 16.18 5.37
C GLY A 549 -19.18 14.67 5.07
N VAL A 550 -19.09 13.90 6.14
CA VAL A 550 -19.13 12.42 6.05
C VAL A 550 -20.59 11.96 5.99
N LYS A 551 -21.01 11.36 4.88
CA LYS A 551 -22.39 10.89 4.66
C LYS A 551 -22.48 9.78 3.62
N ALA A 552 -23.56 9.01 3.62
CA ALA A 552 -23.87 8.06 2.55
C ALA A 552 -24.13 8.79 1.22
N LEU A 553 -23.64 8.23 0.13
CA LEU A 553 -23.82 8.68 -1.25
C LEU A 553 -24.82 7.78 -1.96
N ALA A 554 -25.84 8.39 -2.56
CA ALA A 554 -26.86 7.67 -3.35
C ALA A 554 -26.58 7.70 -4.87
N THR A 555 -25.53 8.39 -5.31
CA THR A 555 -25.30 8.68 -6.73
C THR A 555 -23.98 8.15 -7.28
N PHE A 556 -23.20 7.40 -6.48
CA PHE A 556 -21.85 6.95 -6.85
C PHE A 556 -21.80 6.26 -8.23
N GLU A 557 -22.69 5.30 -8.48
CA GLU A 557 -22.74 4.58 -9.77
C GLU A 557 -23.06 5.50 -10.95
N ALA A 558 -23.94 6.49 -10.73
CA ALA A 558 -24.32 7.48 -11.75
C ALA A 558 -23.22 8.52 -11.96
N ASP A 559 -22.63 9.05 -10.88
CA ASP A 559 -21.56 10.05 -10.92
C ASP A 559 -20.36 9.53 -11.72
N HIS A 560 -19.99 8.26 -11.50
CA HIS A 560 -18.91 7.56 -12.19
C HIS A 560 -19.32 6.80 -13.45
N LYS A 561 -20.58 6.92 -13.88
CA LYS A 561 -21.08 6.30 -15.13
C LYS A 561 -20.84 4.77 -15.21
N CYS A 562 -20.77 4.08 -14.07
CA CYS A 562 -20.40 2.67 -14.01
C CYS A 562 -21.43 1.75 -14.65
N LYS A 563 -22.70 2.18 -14.76
CA LYS A 563 -23.78 1.43 -15.43
C LYS A 563 -23.63 1.47 -16.96
N ALA A 564 -23.26 2.63 -17.51
CA ALA A 564 -22.95 2.83 -18.93
C ALA A 564 -22.05 4.09 -19.03
N PRO A 565 -21.00 4.10 -19.83
CA PRO A 565 -20.58 3.11 -20.85
C PRO A 565 -19.80 1.93 -20.28
N TRP A 566 -19.40 1.94 -19.00
CA TRP A 566 -18.44 0.99 -18.45
C TRP A 566 -18.99 -0.39 -18.10
N SER A 567 -20.30 -0.62 -18.24
CA SER A 567 -20.91 -1.93 -18.01
C SER A 567 -20.40 -3.05 -18.94
N VAL A 568 -19.89 -2.67 -20.12
CA VAL A 568 -19.37 -3.63 -21.11
C VAL A 568 -17.92 -4.01 -20.85
N VAL A 569 -17.22 -3.25 -20.01
CA VAL A 569 -15.83 -3.55 -19.65
C VAL A 569 -15.82 -4.67 -18.62
N SER A 570 -15.06 -5.71 -18.89
CA SER A 570 -14.89 -6.84 -17.97
C SER A 570 -13.87 -6.46 -16.87
N PHE A 571 -14.37 -5.85 -15.80
CA PHE A 571 -13.57 -5.54 -14.61
C PHE A 571 -13.33 -6.78 -13.75
#